data_74d1c7a7a14605f860d75ca91e6997c1
#
_entry.id   74d1c7a7a14605f860d75ca91e6997c1
#
_cell.length_a   1.000
_cell.length_b   1.000
_cell.length_c   1.000
_cell.angle_alpha   90.00
_cell.angle_beta   90.00
_cell.angle_gamma   90.00
#
_symmetry.space_group_name_H-M   'P 1'
#
loop_
_entity.id
_entity.type
_entity.pdbx_description
1 polymer ?
#
loop_
_entity_poly.entity_id
_entity_poly.type
_entity_poly.pdbx_seq_one_letter_code
_entity_poly.pdbx_strand_id
1 'polypeptide(L)'
;LFFFDLKTGRQYRDTTLTREKFLTDTGAMQTYISNGEYGIVTLANVGHGSTVSAENLGDAAITFPETGADPVFFNRIETPILKGDSLRFDIDLFKSVYKVNVLIEGMQNIDNLEDFYFGLNNYAALNFDNKPCGGFRMYRPRLTRDPAAGTMSGSFYTPYFPSDSPISIG
;
A
#
# COMPACT_ATOMS: atom_id res chain seq x y z
N LEU A 1 -8.82 4.73 7.96
CA LEU A 1 -8.37 4.85 9.32
C LEU A 1 -8.93 3.69 10.12
N PHE A 2 -8.10 2.97 10.86
CA PHE A 2 -8.48 1.82 11.66
C PHE A 2 -8.07 2.05 13.11
N PHE A 3 -8.94 1.68 14.03
CA PHE A 3 -8.69 1.73 15.47
C PHE A 3 -8.68 0.29 16.01
N PHE A 4 -7.60 -0.08 16.65
CA PHE A 4 -7.45 -1.39 17.28
C PHE A 4 -7.36 -1.23 18.79
N ASP A 5 -8.13 -1.98 19.52
CA ASP A 5 -7.98 -2.13 20.97
C ASP A 5 -6.68 -2.90 21.26
N LEU A 6 -5.69 -2.27 21.88
CA LEU A 6 -4.38 -2.88 22.12
C LEU A 6 -4.43 -4.00 23.16
N LYS A 7 -5.45 -4.04 24.01
CA LYS A 7 -5.61 -5.11 25.00
C LYS A 7 -6.06 -6.42 24.35
N THR A 8 -6.90 -6.33 23.31
CA THR A 8 -7.46 -7.50 22.63
C THR A 8 -6.84 -7.77 21.27
N GLY A 9 -6.17 -6.79 20.71
CA GLY A 9 -5.66 -6.79 19.32
C GLY A 9 -6.74 -6.65 18.26
N ARG A 10 -8.03 -6.59 18.63
CA ARG A 10 -9.14 -6.57 17.68
C ARG A 10 -9.40 -5.18 17.12
N GLN A 11 -9.86 -5.15 15.89
CA GLN A 11 -10.40 -3.93 15.32
C GLN A 11 -11.61 -3.47 16.15
N TYR A 12 -11.51 -2.26 16.69
CA TYR A 12 -12.58 -1.60 17.42
C TYR A 12 -13.50 -0.85 16.47
N ARG A 13 -12.90 -0.14 15.51
CA ARG A 13 -13.60 0.70 14.55
C ARG A 13 -12.74 0.98 13.33
N ASP A 14 -13.39 1.24 12.21
CA ASP A 14 -12.77 1.86 11.06
C ASP A 14 -13.57 3.05 10.55
N THR A 15 -12.93 3.89 9.77
CA THR A 15 -13.59 4.98 9.06
C THR A 15 -12.82 5.33 7.79
N THR A 16 -13.56 5.64 6.75
CA THR A 16 -13.01 6.06 5.47
C THR A 16 -13.33 7.50 5.20
N LEU A 17 -12.31 8.28 4.82
CA LEU A 17 -12.48 9.64 4.31
C LEU A 17 -12.27 9.63 2.80
N THR A 18 -13.22 10.16 2.07
CA THR A 18 -13.02 10.45 0.65
C THR A 18 -12.10 11.68 0.50
N ARG A 19 -11.41 11.77 -0.63
CA ARG A 19 -10.58 12.93 -0.94
C ARG A 19 -11.36 14.24 -0.85
N GLU A 20 -12.58 14.24 -1.36
CA GLU A 20 -13.45 15.42 -1.34
C GLU A 20 -13.76 15.87 0.09
N LYS A 21 -14.20 14.94 0.96
CA LYS A 21 -14.47 15.24 2.36
C LYS A 21 -13.24 15.72 3.10
N PHE A 22 -12.09 15.09 2.86
CA PHE A 22 -10.82 15.49 3.45
C PHE A 22 -10.46 16.94 3.10
N LEU A 23 -10.63 17.35 1.83
CA LEU A 23 -10.34 18.71 1.39
C LEU A 23 -11.37 19.73 1.92
N THR A 24 -12.63 19.33 2.03
CA THR A 24 -13.71 20.20 2.54
C THR A 24 -13.56 20.46 4.04
N ASP A 25 -13.20 19.45 4.79
CA ASP A 25 -13.06 19.51 6.25
C ASP A 25 -11.66 19.95 6.70
N THR A 26 -10.91 20.64 5.83
CA THR A 26 -9.54 21.12 6.10
C THR A 26 -8.55 20.04 6.53
N GLY A 27 -8.78 18.79 6.08
CA GLY A 27 -7.97 17.65 6.44
C GLY A 27 -8.20 17.11 7.86
N ALA A 28 -9.22 17.59 8.56
CA ALA A 28 -9.55 17.14 9.91
C ALA A 28 -10.69 16.12 9.92
N MET A 29 -10.64 15.18 10.82
CA MET A 29 -11.72 14.26 11.12
C MET A 29 -11.99 14.23 12.61
N GLN A 30 -13.26 14.30 12.98
CA GLN A 30 -13.68 14.12 14.36
C GLN A 30 -14.38 12.76 14.53
N THR A 31 -13.99 12.00 15.54
CA THR A 31 -14.63 10.73 15.89
C THR A 31 -14.71 10.55 17.40
N TYR A 32 -15.71 9.77 17.85
CA TYR A 32 -15.88 9.44 19.25
C TYR A 32 -15.42 8.01 19.48
N ILE A 33 -14.56 7.82 20.48
CA ILE A 33 -13.98 6.53 20.86
C ILE A 33 -14.12 6.37 22.36
N SER A 34 -14.43 5.16 22.85
CA SER A 34 -14.46 4.85 24.28
C SER A 34 -13.07 5.02 24.90
N ASN A 35 -13.00 5.14 26.21
CA ASN A 35 -11.72 5.09 26.91
C ASN A 35 -11.06 3.72 26.74
N GLY A 36 -9.74 3.71 26.57
CA GLY A 36 -8.94 2.51 26.33
C GLY A 36 -7.56 2.84 25.77
N GLU A 37 -6.80 1.81 25.42
CA GLU A 37 -5.51 1.94 24.72
C GLU A 37 -5.70 1.48 23.28
N TYR A 38 -5.33 2.34 22.34
CA TYR A 38 -5.60 2.09 20.93
C TYR A 38 -4.34 2.20 20.06
N GLY A 39 -4.24 1.28 19.13
CA GLY A 39 -3.42 1.43 17.92
C GLY A 39 -4.26 2.09 16.83
N ILE A 40 -3.82 3.23 16.34
CA ILE A 40 -4.48 3.95 15.26
C ILE A 40 -3.62 3.82 14.00
N VAL A 41 -4.16 3.14 13.00
CA VAL A 41 -3.49 2.93 11.71
C VAL A 41 -4.18 3.78 10.66
N THR A 42 -3.40 4.63 10.02
CA THR A 42 -3.87 5.49 8.93
C THR A 42 -3.26 5.04 7.62
N LEU A 43 -4.13 4.79 6.65
CA LEU A 43 -3.76 4.45 5.29
C LEU A 43 -4.33 5.48 4.34
N ALA A 44 -3.55 5.88 3.34
CA ALA A 44 -4.06 6.70 2.25
C ALA A 44 -3.66 6.11 0.90
N ASN A 45 -4.52 6.37 -0.09
CA ASN A 45 -4.35 5.94 -1.46
C ASN A 45 -4.26 4.40 -1.63
N VAL A 46 -4.97 3.66 -0.78
CA VAL A 46 -5.20 2.23 -0.96
C VAL A 46 -6.31 2.08 -1.99
N GLY A 47 -5.96 1.82 -3.22
CA GLY A 47 -6.90 1.75 -4.35
C GLY A 47 -6.61 0.58 -5.30
N HIS A 48 -7.36 0.55 -6.40
CA HIS A 48 -7.14 -0.25 -7.62
C HIS A 48 -6.63 -1.68 -7.41
N GLY A 49 -7.47 -2.53 -6.78
CA GLY A 49 -7.19 -3.95 -6.63
C GLY A 49 -6.36 -4.34 -5.41
N SER A 50 -5.91 -3.38 -4.59
CA SER A 50 -5.39 -3.67 -3.27
C SER A 50 -6.52 -4.00 -2.30
N THR A 51 -6.30 -4.98 -1.42
CA THR A 51 -7.26 -5.37 -0.38
C THR A 51 -6.67 -5.15 1.00
N VAL A 52 -7.53 -4.75 1.95
CA VAL A 52 -7.14 -4.57 3.35
C VAL A 52 -7.83 -5.61 4.20
N SER A 53 -7.07 -6.39 4.95
CA SER A 53 -7.56 -7.25 6.03
C SER A 53 -7.17 -6.61 7.36
N ALA A 54 -8.13 -6.35 8.23
CA ALA A 54 -7.92 -5.57 9.45
C ALA A 54 -8.75 -6.07 10.66
N GLU A 55 -9.08 -7.35 10.74
CA GLU A 55 -9.85 -7.90 11.86
C GLU A 55 -9.06 -7.88 13.17
N ASN A 56 -7.78 -8.23 13.10
CA ASN A 56 -6.84 -8.21 14.23
C ASN A 56 -5.56 -7.50 13.81
N LEU A 57 -5.01 -6.68 14.69
CA LEU A 57 -3.80 -5.91 14.43
C LEU A 57 -2.58 -6.79 14.04
N GLY A 58 -2.45 -7.96 14.68
CA GLY A 58 -1.34 -8.88 14.41
C GLY A 58 -1.36 -9.50 13.01
N ASP A 59 -2.56 -9.65 12.43
CA ASP A 59 -2.77 -10.25 11.12
C ASP A 59 -3.17 -9.22 10.05
N ALA A 60 -3.28 -7.94 10.47
CA ALA A 60 -3.72 -6.87 9.59
C ALA A 60 -2.68 -6.59 8.49
N ALA A 61 -3.14 -6.53 7.25
CA ALA A 61 -2.28 -6.36 6.09
C ALA A 61 -2.98 -5.67 4.92
N ILE A 62 -2.18 -5.04 4.07
CA ILE A 62 -2.56 -4.57 2.74
C ILE A 62 -1.96 -5.54 1.73
N THR A 63 -2.80 -6.23 0.96
CA THR A 63 -2.37 -7.11 -0.12
C THR A 63 -2.48 -6.37 -1.46
N PHE A 64 -1.43 -6.44 -2.27
CA PHE A 64 -1.32 -5.74 -3.53
C PHE A 64 -1.66 -6.64 -4.72
N PRO A 65 -2.20 -6.10 -5.82
CA PRO A 65 -2.46 -6.86 -7.06
C PRO A 65 -1.15 -7.20 -7.78
N GLU A 66 -1.19 -8.19 -8.67
CA GLU A 66 -0.04 -8.59 -9.50
C GLU A 66 0.42 -7.48 -10.45
N THR A 67 -0.46 -6.60 -10.84
CA THR A 67 -0.12 -5.44 -11.69
C THR A 67 0.65 -4.34 -10.98
N GLY A 68 0.86 -4.49 -9.67
CA GLY A 68 1.46 -3.48 -8.80
C GLY A 68 0.41 -2.66 -8.05
N ALA A 69 0.86 -1.98 -7.02
CA ALA A 69 0.04 -1.13 -6.15
C ALA A 69 -0.04 0.31 -6.67
N ASP A 70 -0.95 1.08 -6.09
CA ASP A 70 -0.87 2.54 -6.05
C ASP A 70 0.16 2.99 -5.00
N PRO A 71 0.59 4.26 -5.01
CA PRO A 71 1.51 4.78 -4.00
C PRO A 71 0.83 4.87 -2.64
N VAL A 72 0.86 3.79 -1.87
CA VAL A 72 0.25 3.70 -0.54
C VAL A 72 1.07 4.49 0.48
N PHE A 73 0.37 5.24 1.31
CA PHE A 73 0.92 5.97 2.45
C PHE A 73 0.37 5.38 3.75
N PHE A 74 1.21 5.36 4.76
CA PHE A 74 0.96 4.68 6.02
C PHE A 74 1.47 5.51 7.20
N ASN A 75 0.76 5.42 8.32
CA ASN A 75 1.28 5.73 9.66
C ASN A 75 0.54 4.90 10.70
N ARG A 76 1.21 4.63 11.80
CA ARG A 76 0.64 4.00 12.99
C ARG A 76 1.08 4.76 14.23
N ILE A 77 0.12 5.06 15.09
CA ILE A 77 0.37 5.62 16.42
C ILE A 77 -0.33 4.76 17.48
N GLU A 78 0.21 4.75 18.68
CA GLU A 78 -0.40 4.10 19.84
C GLU A 78 -0.67 5.14 20.91
N THR A 79 -1.86 5.13 21.47
CA THR A 79 -2.27 6.16 22.43
C THR A 79 -3.31 5.67 23.41
N PRO A 80 -3.20 6.03 24.71
CA PRO A 80 -4.31 5.92 25.65
C PRO A 80 -5.34 7.01 25.34
N ILE A 81 -6.62 6.67 25.45
CA ILE A 81 -7.75 7.60 25.42
C ILE A 81 -8.46 7.52 26.74
N LEU A 82 -8.43 8.59 27.51
CA LEU A 82 -9.03 8.67 28.84
C LEU A 82 -10.46 9.21 28.76
N LYS A 83 -11.26 8.90 29.74
CA LYS A 83 -12.65 9.36 29.81
C LYS A 83 -12.71 10.89 29.91
N GLY A 84 -13.46 11.48 29.00
CA GLY A 84 -13.67 12.94 28.96
C GLY A 84 -12.59 13.73 28.23
N ASP A 85 -11.57 13.06 27.70
CA ASP A 85 -10.53 13.71 26.91
C ASP A 85 -11.05 14.15 25.54
N SER A 86 -10.52 15.29 25.08
CA SER A 86 -10.58 15.69 23.69
C SER A 86 -9.14 15.73 23.18
N LEU A 87 -8.78 14.74 22.37
CA LEU A 87 -7.43 14.59 21.86
C LEU A 87 -7.37 15.00 20.38
N ARG A 88 -6.30 15.68 20.02
CA ARG A 88 -5.97 15.99 18.63
C ARG A 88 -4.68 15.27 18.27
N PHE A 89 -4.70 14.59 17.13
CA PHE A 89 -3.52 13.99 16.54
C PHE A 89 -3.26 14.62 15.18
N ASP A 90 -2.05 15.09 14.96
CA ASP A 90 -1.53 15.43 13.65
C ASP A 90 -0.77 14.20 13.15
N ILE A 91 -1.21 13.63 12.01
CA ILE A 91 -0.71 12.35 11.51
C ILE A 91 0.02 12.58 10.19
N ASP A 92 1.33 12.48 10.23
CA ASP A 92 2.17 12.49 9.04
C ASP A 92 2.14 11.13 8.37
N LEU A 93 1.82 11.08 7.08
CA LEU A 93 1.76 9.87 6.30
C LEU A 93 3.06 9.67 5.50
N PHE A 94 3.67 8.50 5.64
CA PHE A 94 4.88 8.12 4.94
C PHE A 94 4.57 7.14 3.81
N LYS A 95 5.24 7.32 2.67
CA LYS A 95 5.10 6.39 1.56
C LYS A 95 5.72 5.04 1.91
N SER A 96 4.93 3.96 1.79
CA SER A 96 5.27 2.61 2.24
C SER A 96 5.65 1.66 1.11
N VAL A 97 5.68 2.16 -0.13
CA VAL A 97 5.96 1.36 -1.32
C VAL A 97 7.02 2.04 -2.18
N TYR A 98 7.79 1.25 -2.92
CA TYR A 98 8.76 1.73 -3.90
C TYR A 98 8.12 1.84 -5.27
N LYS A 99 8.50 2.88 -6.01
CA LYS A 99 8.21 2.98 -7.44
C LYS A 99 9.31 2.25 -8.21
N VAL A 100 8.92 1.26 -8.98
CA VAL A 100 9.79 0.58 -9.93
C VAL A 100 9.51 1.17 -11.32
N ASN A 101 10.54 1.68 -11.97
CA ASN A 101 10.47 2.09 -13.36
C ASN A 101 11.16 1.02 -14.20
N VAL A 102 10.49 0.57 -15.25
CA VAL A 102 10.99 -0.42 -16.19
C VAL A 102 11.21 0.26 -17.53
N LEU A 103 12.38 0.09 -18.09
CA LEU A 103 12.71 0.45 -19.47
C LEU A 103 13.43 -0.74 -20.09
N ILE A 104 12.91 -1.23 -21.21
CA ILE A 104 13.49 -2.31 -22.00
C ILE A 104 13.79 -1.74 -23.39
N GLU A 105 15.03 -1.88 -23.81
CA GLU A 105 15.52 -1.38 -25.07
C GLU A 105 15.81 -2.53 -26.03
N GLY A 106 16.03 -2.23 -27.32
CA GLY A 106 16.36 -3.22 -28.31
C GLY A 106 15.17 -3.98 -28.90
N MET A 107 13.97 -3.42 -28.76
CA MET A 107 12.70 -4.05 -29.17
C MET A 107 12.31 -3.75 -30.64
N GLN A 108 13.24 -3.22 -31.46
CA GLN A 108 12.95 -2.76 -32.83
C GLN A 108 12.51 -3.89 -33.77
N ASN A 109 13.10 -5.08 -33.62
CA ASN A 109 12.92 -6.20 -34.54
C ASN A 109 12.06 -7.33 -33.96
N ILE A 110 11.27 -7.06 -32.94
CA ILE A 110 10.39 -8.04 -32.33
C ILE A 110 8.97 -7.82 -32.84
N ASP A 111 8.50 -8.71 -33.73
CA ASP A 111 7.19 -8.59 -34.39
C ASP A 111 6.06 -9.13 -33.52
N ASN A 112 6.31 -10.16 -32.73
CA ASN A 112 5.32 -10.76 -31.83
C ASN A 112 5.72 -10.56 -30.36
N LEU A 113 4.93 -9.77 -29.63
CA LEU A 113 5.12 -9.46 -28.22
C LEU A 113 3.97 -9.95 -27.34
N GLU A 114 3.07 -10.79 -27.88
CA GLU A 114 1.89 -11.24 -27.15
C GLU A 114 2.27 -12.01 -25.87
N ASP A 115 3.37 -12.74 -25.90
CA ASP A 115 3.87 -13.53 -24.79
C ASP A 115 4.95 -12.84 -23.95
N PHE A 116 5.32 -11.61 -24.35
CA PHE A 116 6.37 -10.88 -23.62
C PHE A 116 5.86 -10.29 -22.32
N TYR A 117 6.54 -10.59 -21.22
CA TYR A 117 6.24 -9.96 -19.94
C TYR A 117 7.52 -9.62 -19.17
N PHE A 118 7.43 -8.58 -18.37
CA PHE A 118 8.38 -8.29 -17.30
C PHE A 118 7.80 -8.81 -15.99
N GLY A 119 8.60 -9.52 -15.21
CA GLY A 119 8.21 -10.02 -13.90
C GLY A 119 9.20 -9.65 -12.80
N LEU A 120 8.69 -9.11 -11.70
CA LEU A 120 9.44 -8.85 -10.48
C LEU A 120 8.87 -9.69 -9.35
N ASN A 121 9.70 -10.53 -8.75
CA ASN A 121 9.30 -11.34 -7.60
C ASN A 121 9.48 -10.55 -6.30
N ASN A 122 8.43 -10.37 -5.53
CA ASN A 122 8.46 -9.62 -4.28
C ASN A 122 7.33 -10.05 -3.33
N TYR A 123 7.35 -9.55 -2.11
CA TYR A 123 6.29 -9.78 -1.13
C TYR A 123 4.91 -9.30 -1.63
N ALA A 124 3.87 -10.10 -1.33
CA ALA A 124 2.52 -9.82 -1.78
C ALA A 124 1.81 -8.72 -0.97
N ALA A 125 2.28 -8.42 0.24
CA ALA A 125 1.59 -7.56 1.18
C ALA A 125 2.54 -6.78 2.08
N LEU A 126 1.98 -5.75 2.76
CA LEU A 126 2.55 -5.05 3.91
C LEU A 126 1.63 -5.24 5.12
N ASN A 127 2.19 -5.62 6.26
CA ASN A 127 1.44 -5.63 7.51
C ASN A 127 1.27 -4.21 8.10
N PHE A 128 0.50 -4.11 9.17
CA PHE A 128 0.26 -2.83 9.86
C PHE A 128 1.40 -2.39 10.80
N ASP A 129 2.56 -3.03 10.70
CA ASP A 129 3.87 -2.52 11.16
C ASP A 129 4.73 -1.98 10.02
N ASN A 130 4.14 -1.82 8.83
CA ASN A 130 4.83 -1.41 7.61
C ASN A 130 5.97 -2.35 7.19
N LYS A 131 5.81 -3.65 7.45
CA LYS A 131 6.78 -4.69 7.09
C LYS A 131 6.24 -5.58 5.98
N PRO A 132 7.07 -5.98 5.01
CA PRO A 132 6.69 -6.94 3.98
C PRO A 132 6.21 -8.26 4.57
N CYS A 133 5.13 -8.81 4.01
CA CYS A 133 4.53 -10.07 4.45
C CYS A 133 3.75 -10.74 3.31
N GLY A 134 3.04 -11.84 3.61
CA GLY A 134 2.13 -12.50 2.68
C GLY A 134 2.79 -13.39 1.63
N GLY A 135 4.07 -13.77 1.84
CA GLY A 135 4.83 -14.59 0.89
C GLY A 135 5.23 -13.82 -0.38
N PHE A 136 5.92 -14.50 -1.29
CA PHE A 136 6.36 -13.90 -2.55
C PHE A 136 5.27 -14.01 -3.63
N ARG A 137 5.23 -13.00 -4.49
CA ARG A 137 4.35 -12.89 -5.64
C ARG A 137 5.12 -12.34 -6.84
N MET A 138 4.80 -12.84 -8.03
CA MET A 138 5.30 -12.27 -9.27
C MET A 138 4.45 -11.05 -9.66
N TYR A 139 5.05 -9.87 -9.66
CA TYR A 139 4.45 -8.64 -10.18
C TYR A 139 4.66 -8.57 -11.69
N ARG A 140 3.58 -8.36 -12.43
CA ARG A 140 3.54 -8.25 -13.89
C ARG A 140 2.88 -6.95 -14.31
N PRO A 141 3.61 -5.82 -14.25
CA PRO A 141 3.05 -4.54 -14.65
C PRO A 141 2.77 -4.50 -16.15
N ARG A 142 1.82 -3.66 -16.54
CA ARG A 142 1.62 -3.37 -17.96
C ARG A 142 2.74 -2.47 -18.44
N LEU A 143 3.38 -2.87 -19.55
CA LEU A 143 4.36 -2.06 -20.27
C LEU A 143 3.72 -1.50 -21.53
N THR A 144 4.13 -0.29 -21.89
CA THR A 144 3.74 0.37 -23.12
C THR A 144 4.91 0.32 -24.10
N ARG A 145 4.65 -0.15 -25.33
CA ARG A 145 5.61 -0.19 -26.40
C ARG A 145 5.69 1.16 -27.11
N ASP A 146 6.90 1.59 -27.40
CA ASP A 146 7.20 2.64 -28.38
C ASP A 146 7.96 2.00 -29.56
N PRO A 147 7.27 1.69 -30.68
CA PRO A 147 7.92 1.06 -31.83
C PRO A 147 8.97 1.94 -32.49
N ALA A 148 8.78 3.27 -32.46
CA ALA A 148 9.71 4.21 -33.09
C ALA A 148 11.04 4.28 -32.32
N ALA A 149 10.99 4.28 -31.01
CA ALA A 149 12.17 4.22 -30.15
C ALA A 149 12.72 2.79 -30.00
N GLY A 150 11.95 1.76 -30.34
CA GLY A 150 12.28 0.34 -30.10
C GLY A 150 12.38 0.03 -28.61
N THR A 151 11.48 0.57 -27.81
CA THR A 151 11.47 0.39 -26.36
C THR A 151 10.14 -0.09 -25.83
N MET A 152 10.16 -0.69 -24.65
CA MET A 152 8.98 -0.90 -23.79
C MET A 152 9.24 -0.28 -22.44
N SER A 153 8.26 0.44 -21.89
CA SER A 153 8.40 1.08 -20.60
C SER A 153 7.12 1.05 -19.78
N GLY A 154 7.27 1.17 -18.47
CA GLY A 154 6.18 1.28 -17.53
C GLY A 154 6.66 1.55 -16.12
N SER A 155 5.74 1.76 -15.22
CA SER A 155 6.06 1.89 -13.79
C SER A 155 4.94 1.32 -12.93
N PHE A 156 5.32 0.81 -11.77
CA PHE A 156 4.38 0.29 -10.78
C PHE A 156 4.95 0.48 -9.39
N TYR A 157 4.13 0.26 -8.37
CA TYR A 157 4.56 0.29 -6.99
C TYR A 157 4.48 -1.11 -6.39
N THR A 158 5.42 -1.40 -5.49
CA THR A 158 5.55 -2.69 -4.80
C THR A 158 6.00 -2.44 -3.36
N PRO A 159 5.74 -3.35 -2.41
CA PRO A 159 6.34 -3.29 -1.09
C PRO A 159 7.87 -3.14 -1.16
N TYR A 160 8.47 -2.71 -0.06
CA TYR A 160 9.92 -2.78 0.08
C TYR A 160 10.40 -4.19 -0.26
N PHE A 161 11.48 -4.29 -1.02
CA PHE A 161 12.11 -5.57 -1.33
C PHE A 161 13.57 -5.57 -0.89
N PRO A 162 14.08 -6.71 -0.41
CA PRO A 162 15.50 -6.87 -0.14
C PRO A 162 16.34 -6.62 -1.40
N SER A 163 17.57 -6.17 -1.21
CA SER A 163 18.48 -5.84 -2.32
C SER A 163 18.79 -7.01 -3.26
N ASP A 164 18.54 -8.21 -2.81
CA ASP A 164 18.78 -9.48 -3.51
C ASP A 164 17.52 -10.13 -4.09
N SER A 165 16.40 -9.39 -4.15
CA SER A 165 15.18 -9.90 -4.77
C SER A 165 15.40 -10.23 -6.25
N PRO A 166 15.01 -11.42 -6.71
CA PRO A 166 15.21 -11.83 -8.11
C PRO A 166 14.31 -11.03 -9.04
N ILE A 167 14.87 -10.57 -10.15
CA ILE A 167 14.15 -9.97 -11.27
C ILE A 167 14.06 -11.01 -12.37
N SER A 168 12.85 -11.28 -12.85
CA SER A 168 12.62 -12.18 -13.97
C SER A 168 12.16 -11.38 -15.18
N ILE A 169 12.75 -11.68 -16.34
CA ILE A 169 12.34 -11.15 -17.64
C ILE A 169 12.02 -12.35 -18.51
N GLY A 170 10.82 -12.40 -19.01
CA GLY A 170 10.32 -13.48 -19.87
C GLY A 170 9.76 -12.95 -21.18
#